data_04a18fd527dd28fe20641dc8a3dba0e2
#
_entry.id   04a18fd527dd28fe20641dc8a3dba0e2
#
_cell.length_a   1.000
_cell.length_b   1.000
_cell.length_c   1.000
_cell.angle_alpha   90.00
_cell.angle_beta   90.00
_cell.angle_gamma   90.00
#
_symmetry.space_group_name_H-M   'P 1'
#
loop_
_entity.id
_entity.type
_entity.pdbx_description
1 polymer ?
#
loop_
_entity_poly.entity_id
_entity_poly.type
_entity_poly.pdbx_seq_one_letter_code
_entity_poly.pdbx_strand_id
1 'polypeptide(L)'
;MKKERYEIVAEYLECTATASASTANLGPGYDVFGLGLDVLQDTVSIRIERKTIANKNNVKIIMKGDMGKSIPNDLDSNSAGKVAKKIISDYNLYNYNCLIEIRKNIPPGYGMGSSAASAVATAVSLNALFGLNIDDTKLLDYSAEGELASAGVKHFDNIAGSFFGNFVIVKTYPNLEFIRIESPNNLTMVICVPLIPVPKMKTEFSRKVIPQQVPLEKMVHNVANACSVV
;
A
#
# COMPACT_ATOMS: atom_id res chain seq x y z
N MET A 1 6.68 -43.45 -32.52
CA MET A 1 6.92 -42.71 -31.27
C MET A 1 5.74 -41.74 -31.07
N LYS A 2 4.81 -42.05 -30.15
CA LYS A 2 3.76 -41.12 -29.75
C LYS A 2 4.37 -40.04 -28.86
N LYS A 3 4.29 -38.78 -29.26
CA LYS A 3 4.59 -37.65 -28.39
C LYS A 3 3.42 -37.52 -27.39
N GLU A 4 3.63 -37.93 -26.16
CA GLU A 4 2.75 -37.61 -25.06
C GLU A 4 2.88 -36.11 -24.81
N ARG A 5 1.83 -35.32 -25.05
CA ARG A 5 1.68 -33.97 -24.58
C ARG A 5 1.28 -34.03 -23.12
N TYR A 6 2.20 -33.70 -22.23
CA TYR A 6 1.84 -33.43 -20.86
C TYR A 6 1.25 -32.00 -20.84
N GLU A 7 -0.07 -31.87 -20.80
CA GLU A 7 -0.72 -30.63 -20.35
C GLU A 7 -0.54 -30.57 -18.85
N ILE A 8 0.34 -29.69 -18.39
CA ILE A 8 0.37 -29.27 -16.98
C ILE A 8 -0.83 -28.34 -16.82
N VAL A 9 -1.96 -28.89 -16.43
CA VAL A 9 -3.12 -28.08 -15.99
C VAL A 9 -2.82 -27.64 -14.57
N ALA A 10 -2.14 -26.50 -14.41
CA ALA A 10 -2.12 -25.83 -13.13
C ALA A 10 -3.55 -25.36 -12.85
N GLU A 11 -4.19 -25.94 -11.84
CA GLU A 11 -5.56 -25.58 -11.46
C GLU A 11 -5.67 -24.09 -11.06
N TYR A 12 -4.57 -23.48 -10.67
CA TYR A 12 -4.48 -22.06 -10.28
C TYR A 12 -3.10 -21.49 -10.55
N LEU A 13 -3.01 -20.14 -10.59
CA LEU A 13 -1.76 -19.39 -10.51
C LEU A 13 -1.72 -18.63 -9.18
N GLU A 14 -0.54 -18.52 -8.60
CA GLU A 14 -0.34 -17.83 -7.32
C GLU A 14 0.90 -16.95 -7.35
N CYS A 15 0.79 -15.76 -6.78
CA CYS A 15 1.90 -14.84 -6.55
C CYS A 15 1.85 -14.30 -5.13
N THR A 16 3.01 -14.26 -4.49
CA THR A 16 3.17 -13.68 -3.15
C THR A 16 4.13 -12.51 -3.22
N ALA A 17 3.71 -11.37 -2.69
CA ALA A 17 4.55 -10.21 -2.49
C ALA A 17 4.58 -9.78 -1.02
N THR A 18 5.69 -9.17 -0.62
CA THR A 18 5.86 -8.52 0.67
C THR A 18 6.07 -7.03 0.48
N ALA A 19 5.62 -6.23 1.44
CA ALA A 19 5.92 -4.81 1.46
C ALA A 19 6.26 -4.37 2.89
N SER A 20 7.24 -3.49 3.00
CA SER A 20 7.78 -3.05 4.27
C SER A 20 6.86 -2.07 4.99
N ALA A 21 7.00 -2.02 6.31
CA ALA A 21 6.48 -0.91 7.10
C ALA A 21 7.06 0.42 6.60
N SER A 22 6.36 1.50 6.85
CA SER A 22 6.80 2.85 6.50
C SER A 22 6.36 3.86 7.54
N THR A 23 7.06 4.96 7.62
CA THR A 23 6.58 6.14 8.35
C THR A 23 6.59 7.35 7.41
N ALA A 24 5.80 8.36 7.73
CA ALA A 24 5.58 9.48 6.83
C ALA A 24 5.53 10.80 7.58
N ASN A 25 5.47 11.88 6.83
CA ASN A 25 5.45 13.26 7.31
C ASN A 25 6.78 13.75 7.91
N LEU A 26 7.42 13.03 8.80
CA LEU A 26 8.78 13.24 9.35
C LEU A 26 9.09 14.73 9.66
N GLY A 27 8.22 15.35 10.47
CA GLY A 27 8.34 16.76 10.84
C GLY A 27 7.82 17.70 9.74
N PRO A 28 8.68 18.40 8.99
CA PRO A 28 8.24 19.41 8.03
C PRO A 28 7.70 18.86 6.70
N GLY A 29 7.78 17.56 6.48
CA GLY A 29 7.42 16.91 5.22
C GLY A 29 5.99 16.38 5.16
N TYR A 30 5.01 17.10 5.70
CA TYR A 30 3.61 16.70 5.69
C TYR A 30 3.09 16.38 4.29
N ASP A 31 2.59 15.16 4.09
CA ASP A 31 2.15 14.56 2.80
C ASP A 31 3.23 14.50 1.70
N VAL A 32 4.50 14.77 2.05
CA VAL A 32 5.63 14.84 1.12
C VAL A 32 6.69 13.79 1.43
N PHE A 33 7.03 13.57 2.70
CA PHE A 33 8.11 12.68 3.09
C PHE A 33 7.58 11.30 3.50
N GLY A 34 8.12 10.27 2.85
CA GLY A 34 7.95 8.87 3.21
C GLY A 34 9.29 8.21 3.50
N LEU A 35 9.32 7.28 4.45
CA LEU A 35 10.50 6.49 4.80
C LEU A 35 10.12 5.03 4.96
N GLY A 36 10.78 4.14 4.22
CA GLY A 36 10.67 2.70 4.40
C GLY A 36 11.36 2.26 5.68
N LEU A 37 10.76 1.31 6.40
CA LEU A 37 11.25 0.78 7.65
C LEU A 37 11.60 -0.70 7.50
N ASP A 38 12.85 -1.06 7.73
CA ASP A 38 13.31 -2.45 7.69
C ASP A 38 13.12 -3.13 9.06
N VAL A 39 11.87 -3.19 9.52
CA VAL A 39 11.53 -3.78 10.83
C VAL A 39 10.43 -4.83 10.73
N LEU A 40 9.37 -4.56 9.97
CA LEU A 40 8.22 -5.43 9.80
C LEU A 40 7.73 -5.36 8.35
N GLN A 41 7.12 -6.44 7.89
CA GLN A 41 6.55 -6.54 6.54
C GLN A 41 5.20 -7.21 6.59
N ASP A 42 4.25 -6.74 5.78
CA ASP A 42 3.04 -7.47 5.47
C ASP A 42 3.25 -8.35 4.24
N THR A 43 2.57 -9.47 4.20
CA THR A 43 2.63 -10.41 3.06
C THR A 43 1.24 -10.54 2.46
N VAL A 44 1.16 -10.45 1.14
CA VAL A 44 -0.07 -10.71 0.39
C VAL A 44 0.19 -11.82 -0.61
N SER A 45 -0.56 -12.92 -0.48
CA SER A 45 -0.59 -14.03 -1.45
C SER A 45 -1.89 -13.96 -2.23
N ILE A 46 -1.80 -13.91 -3.54
CA ILE A 46 -2.96 -13.86 -4.44
C ILE A 46 -2.97 -15.11 -5.29
N ARG A 47 -4.06 -15.87 -5.18
CA ARG A 47 -4.34 -17.03 -6.02
C ARG A 47 -5.47 -16.69 -6.97
N ILE A 48 -5.29 -17.04 -8.25
CA ILE A 48 -6.32 -16.90 -9.28
C ILE A 48 -6.62 -18.25 -9.92
N GLU A 49 -7.90 -18.45 -10.20
CA GLU A 49 -8.43 -19.60 -10.94
C GLU A 49 -9.29 -19.09 -12.10
N ARG A 50 -9.14 -19.66 -13.29
CA ARG A 50 -9.96 -19.28 -14.41
C ARG A 50 -11.40 -19.75 -14.21
N LYS A 51 -12.37 -18.87 -14.42
CA LYS A 51 -13.79 -19.20 -14.34
C LYS A 51 -14.25 -19.93 -15.61
N THR A 52 -15.14 -20.89 -15.44
CA THR A 52 -15.89 -21.48 -16.55
C THR A 52 -17.04 -20.57 -17.02
N ILE A 53 -17.58 -19.72 -16.15
CA ILE A 53 -18.65 -18.76 -16.45
C ILE A 53 -18.26 -17.41 -15.87
N ALA A 54 -18.29 -16.35 -16.69
CA ALA A 54 -17.97 -15.00 -16.27
C ALA A 54 -19.10 -14.42 -15.39
N ASN A 55 -18.91 -14.45 -14.08
CA ASN A 55 -19.78 -13.76 -13.10
C ASN A 55 -19.04 -12.57 -12.50
N LYS A 56 -19.75 -11.45 -12.26
CA LYS A 56 -19.18 -10.29 -11.56
C LYS A 56 -18.78 -10.69 -10.13
N ASN A 57 -17.55 -10.30 -9.73
CA ASN A 57 -17.02 -10.31 -8.38
C ASN A 57 -16.88 -11.65 -7.67
N ASN A 58 -15.80 -12.39 -7.96
CA ASN A 58 -15.34 -13.46 -7.09
C ASN A 58 -13.95 -13.11 -6.53
N VAL A 59 -13.84 -11.99 -5.84
CA VAL A 59 -12.67 -11.65 -5.04
C VAL A 59 -13.01 -11.93 -3.58
N LYS A 60 -12.23 -12.77 -2.94
CA LYS A 60 -12.36 -13.11 -1.52
C LYS A 60 -11.09 -12.70 -0.80
N ILE A 61 -11.24 -12.03 0.35
CA ILE A 61 -10.12 -11.67 1.22
C ILE A 61 -10.14 -12.55 2.46
N ILE A 62 -8.97 -13.06 2.82
CA ILE A 62 -8.72 -13.79 4.07
C ILE A 62 -7.63 -13.07 4.84
N MET A 63 -7.94 -12.63 6.04
CA MET A 63 -6.97 -12.05 6.96
C MET A 63 -6.28 -13.16 7.76
N LYS A 64 -4.95 -13.09 7.84
CA LYS A 64 -4.12 -14.02 8.63
C LYS A 64 -3.31 -13.26 9.68
N GLY A 65 -3.00 -13.96 10.77
CA GLY A 65 -2.25 -13.40 11.89
C GLY A 65 -3.12 -12.57 12.84
N ASP A 66 -2.58 -12.33 14.04
CA ASP A 66 -3.33 -11.66 15.12
C ASP A 66 -3.60 -10.20 14.83
N MET A 67 -2.68 -9.51 14.16
CA MET A 67 -2.83 -8.11 13.76
C MET A 67 -3.95 -7.89 12.72
N GLY A 68 -4.37 -8.93 12.01
CA GLY A 68 -5.43 -8.87 11.01
C GLY A 68 -6.85 -8.97 11.55
N LYS A 69 -7.03 -9.42 12.81
CA LYS A 69 -8.35 -9.75 13.36
C LYS A 69 -9.36 -8.60 13.40
N SER A 70 -8.87 -7.36 13.51
CA SER A 70 -9.72 -6.16 13.56
C SER A 70 -9.93 -5.50 12.19
N ILE A 71 -9.30 -6.01 11.13
CA ILE A 71 -9.35 -5.42 9.80
C ILE A 71 -10.49 -6.06 9.00
N PRO A 72 -11.37 -5.26 8.37
CA PRO A 72 -12.44 -5.78 7.53
C PRO A 72 -11.91 -6.64 6.38
N ASN A 73 -12.66 -7.65 5.99
CA ASN A 73 -12.34 -8.53 4.85
C ASN A 73 -13.23 -8.27 3.61
N ASP A 74 -14.05 -7.24 3.63
CA ASP A 74 -14.80 -6.79 2.47
C ASP A 74 -13.95 -5.89 1.55
N LEU A 75 -14.28 -5.89 0.26
CA LEU A 75 -13.49 -5.20 -0.77
C LEU A 75 -13.46 -3.67 -0.63
N ASP A 76 -14.49 -3.08 -0.07
CA ASP A 76 -14.64 -1.62 -0.05
C ASP A 76 -14.04 -0.99 1.21
N SER A 77 -13.96 -1.75 2.31
CA SER A 77 -13.40 -1.30 3.59
C SER A 77 -11.96 -1.80 3.83
N ASN A 78 -11.42 -2.63 2.92
CA ASN A 78 -10.07 -3.16 3.02
C ASN A 78 -9.16 -2.52 1.97
N SER A 79 -7.98 -2.05 2.36
CA SER A 79 -7.04 -1.38 1.45
C SER A 79 -6.60 -2.27 0.29
N ALA A 80 -6.26 -3.52 0.55
CA ALA A 80 -5.94 -4.49 -0.50
C ALA A 80 -7.15 -4.77 -1.41
N GLY A 81 -8.36 -4.79 -0.81
CA GLY A 81 -9.61 -4.96 -1.55
C GLY A 81 -9.87 -3.84 -2.55
N LYS A 82 -9.69 -2.59 -2.14
CA LYS A 82 -9.82 -1.41 -3.03
C LYS A 82 -8.85 -1.48 -4.20
N VAL A 83 -7.58 -1.79 -3.93
CA VAL A 83 -6.54 -1.93 -4.96
C VAL A 83 -6.93 -3.04 -5.93
N ALA A 84 -7.27 -4.22 -5.44
CA ALA A 84 -7.66 -5.36 -6.27
C ALA A 84 -8.88 -5.03 -7.13
N LYS A 85 -9.92 -4.44 -6.54
CA LYS A 85 -11.13 -4.02 -7.25
C LYS A 85 -10.82 -3.07 -8.40
N LYS A 86 -9.93 -2.09 -8.17
CA LYS A 86 -9.53 -1.11 -9.18
C LYS A 86 -8.76 -1.74 -10.32
N ILE A 87 -7.72 -2.54 -10.04
CA ILE A 87 -6.90 -3.21 -11.06
C ILE A 87 -7.74 -4.21 -11.86
N ILE A 88 -8.55 -5.03 -11.20
CA ILE A 88 -9.44 -5.99 -11.86
C ILE A 88 -10.41 -5.28 -12.82
N SER A 89 -10.94 -4.14 -12.41
CA SER A 89 -11.84 -3.33 -13.24
C SER A 89 -11.13 -2.72 -14.45
N ASP A 90 -9.99 -2.08 -14.25
CA ASP A 90 -9.27 -1.35 -15.30
C ASP A 90 -8.71 -2.28 -16.38
N TYR A 91 -8.31 -3.50 -15.99
CA TYR A 91 -7.77 -4.53 -16.91
C TYR A 91 -8.79 -5.60 -17.33
N ASN A 92 -10.07 -5.45 -16.94
CA ASN A 92 -11.15 -6.38 -17.30
C ASN A 92 -10.87 -7.85 -16.88
N LEU A 93 -10.31 -8.05 -15.69
CA LEU A 93 -9.87 -9.37 -15.18
C LEU A 93 -11.03 -10.16 -14.54
N TYR A 94 -12.25 -9.97 -14.98
CA TYR A 94 -13.47 -10.60 -14.40
C TYR A 94 -13.59 -12.10 -14.66
N ASN A 95 -12.78 -12.65 -15.55
CA ASN A 95 -12.79 -14.08 -15.90
C ASN A 95 -12.05 -14.97 -14.88
N TYR A 96 -11.64 -14.41 -13.76
CA TYR A 96 -10.91 -15.12 -12.71
C TYR A 96 -11.62 -15.04 -11.36
N ASN A 97 -11.57 -16.14 -10.61
CA ASN A 97 -11.75 -16.12 -9.17
C ASN A 97 -10.44 -15.65 -8.55
N CYS A 98 -10.50 -14.76 -7.60
CA CYS A 98 -9.31 -14.20 -6.96
C CYS A 98 -9.43 -14.39 -5.43
N LEU A 99 -8.51 -15.15 -4.86
CA LEU A 99 -8.36 -15.30 -3.41
C LEU A 99 -7.15 -14.50 -2.96
N ILE A 100 -7.36 -13.52 -2.07
CA ILE A 100 -6.33 -12.67 -1.51
C ILE A 100 -6.14 -13.03 -0.04
N GLU A 101 -5.01 -13.62 0.31
CA GLU A 101 -4.63 -13.86 1.69
C GLU A 101 -3.66 -12.79 2.16
N ILE A 102 -4.00 -12.10 3.24
CA ILE A 102 -3.22 -11.00 3.81
C ILE A 102 -2.72 -11.41 5.18
N ARG A 103 -1.40 -11.56 5.34
CA ARG A 103 -0.75 -11.77 6.63
C ARG A 103 -0.26 -10.44 7.15
N LYS A 104 -0.90 -9.98 8.22
CA LYS A 104 -0.57 -8.71 8.90
C LYS A 104 0.47 -8.94 9.98
N ASN A 105 1.63 -8.29 9.84
CA ASN A 105 2.67 -8.23 10.86
C ASN A 105 2.95 -6.79 11.31
N ILE A 106 2.52 -5.80 10.52
CA ILE A 106 2.66 -4.38 10.86
C ILE A 106 1.44 -3.96 11.67
N PRO A 107 1.63 -3.42 12.91
CA PRO A 107 0.53 -2.96 13.74
C PRO A 107 -0.34 -1.91 13.05
N PRO A 108 -1.66 -2.16 12.87
CA PRO A 108 -2.53 -1.20 12.19
C PRO A 108 -2.83 0.01 13.08
N GLY A 109 -2.86 1.20 12.48
CA GLY A 109 -3.27 2.44 13.15
C GLY A 109 -2.18 3.17 13.93
N TYR A 110 -0.96 2.65 14.02
CA TYR A 110 0.13 3.27 14.78
C TYR A 110 1.09 4.12 13.93
N GLY A 111 0.72 4.46 12.69
CA GLY A 111 1.56 5.30 11.83
C GLY A 111 2.72 4.57 11.17
N MET A 112 2.64 3.24 11.11
CA MET A 112 3.68 2.37 10.53
C MET A 112 3.36 1.90 9.11
N GLY A 113 2.48 2.57 8.38
CA GLY A 113 2.16 2.27 6.99
C GLY A 113 1.50 0.90 6.76
N SER A 114 0.83 0.32 7.76
CA SER A 114 0.22 -1.02 7.67
C SER A 114 -0.81 -1.14 6.52
N SER A 115 -1.60 -0.11 6.27
CA SER A 115 -2.54 -0.01 5.13
C SER A 115 -1.78 0.03 3.81
N ALA A 116 -0.77 0.90 3.72
CA ALA A 116 0.08 1.09 2.56
C ALA A 116 0.80 -0.21 2.16
N ALA A 117 1.40 -0.92 3.12
CA ALA A 117 2.10 -2.17 2.86
C ALA A 117 1.17 -3.23 2.22
N SER A 118 -0.04 -3.43 2.75
CA SER A 118 -0.99 -4.38 2.15
C SER A 118 -1.45 -3.94 0.75
N ALA A 119 -1.66 -2.63 0.55
CA ALA A 119 -2.04 -2.07 -0.74
C ALA A 119 -0.93 -2.26 -1.80
N VAL A 120 0.31 -1.92 -1.45
CA VAL A 120 1.50 -2.10 -2.30
C VAL A 120 1.69 -3.57 -2.67
N ALA A 121 1.71 -4.47 -1.67
CA ALA A 121 1.91 -5.89 -1.92
C ALA A 121 0.80 -6.47 -2.82
N THR A 122 -0.44 -5.98 -2.70
CA THR A 122 -1.55 -6.37 -3.58
C THR A 122 -1.35 -5.90 -5.02
N ALA A 123 -0.96 -4.65 -5.23
CA ALA A 123 -0.72 -4.11 -6.56
C ALA A 123 0.43 -4.85 -7.27
N VAL A 124 1.54 -5.07 -6.56
CA VAL A 124 2.70 -5.80 -7.07
C VAL A 124 2.34 -7.26 -7.42
N SER A 125 1.61 -7.94 -6.52
CA SER A 125 1.19 -9.33 -6.78
C SER A 125 0.30 -9.46 -8.00
N LEU A 126 -0.70 -8.57 -8.16
CA LEU A 126 -1.59 -8.59 -9.34
C LEU A 126 -0.85 -8.23 -10.62
N ASN A 127 0.05 -7.23 -10.58
CA ASN A 127 0.87 -6.88 -11.73
C ASN A 127 1.71 -8.07 -12.22
N ALA A 128 2.38 -8.75 -11.30
CA ALA A 128 3.21 -9.92 -11.61
C ALA A 128 2.35 -11.10 -12.08
N LEU A 129 1.26 -11.40 -11.40
CA LEU A 129 0.41 -12.55 -11.65
C LEU A 129 -0.25 -12.53 -13.03
N PHE A 130 -0.64 -11.34 -13.48
CA PHE A 130 -1.28 -11.15 -14.79
C PHE A 130 -0.32 -10.62 -15.88
N GLY A 131 0.95 -10.36 -15.54
CA GLY A 131 1.93 -9.82 -16.49
C GLY A 131 1.50 -8.47 -17.09
N LEU A 132 0.94 -7.57 -16.25
CA LEU A 132 0.33 -6.34 -16.74
C LEU A 132 1.34 -5.28 -17.20
N ASN A 133 2.60 -5.43 -16.80
CA ASN A 133 3.70 -4.50 -17.12
C ASN A 133 3.39 -3.03 -16.73
N ILE A 134 2.75 -2.86 -15.59
CA ILE A 134 2.43 -1.55 -15.04
C ILE A 134 3.73 -0.93 -14.50
N ASP A 135 4.01 0.32 -14.86
CA ASP A 135 5.17 1.06 -14.33
C ASP A 135 5.00 1.42 -12.85
N ASP A 136 6.12 1.75 -12.19
CA ASP A 136 6.16 2.02 -10.75
C ASP A 136 5.20 3.17 -10.35
N THR A 137 5.18 4.27 -11.11
CA THR A 137 4.31 5.42 -10.80
C THR A 137 2.85 5.02 -10.82
N LYS A 138 2.46 4.24 -11.81
CA LYS A 138 1.08 3.76 -11.93
C LYS A 138 0.75 2.68 -10.90
N LEU A 139 1.72 1.83 -10.51
CA LEU A 139 1.56 0.88 -9.39
C LEU A 139 1.32 1.62 -8.06
N LEU A 140 2.05 2.71 -7.82
CA LEU A 140 1.82 3.52 -6.63
C LEU A 140 0.46 4.23 -6.68
N ASP A 141 0.01 4.72 -7.85
CA ASP A 141 -1.34 5.28 -8.01
C ASP A 141 -2.43 4.24 -7.69
N TYR A 142 -2.28 3.00 -8.17
CA TYR A 142 -3.17 1.90 -7.79
C TYR A 142 -3.09 1.58 -6.29
N SER A 143 -1.90 1.56 -5.73
CA SER A 143 -1.73 1.30 -4.29
C SER A 143 -2.41 2.37 -3.44
N ALA A 144 -2.40 3.63 -3.90
CA ALA A 144 -3.06 4.74 -3.21
C ALA A 144 -4.61 4.65 -3.23
N GLU A 145 -5.22 3.82 -4.09
CA GLU A 145 -6.66 3.49 -3.97
C GLU A 145 -6.98 2.85 -2.60
N GLY A 146 -6.00 2.12 -2.02
CA GLY A 146 -6.14 1.55 -0.69
C GLY A 146 -6.32 2.59 0.41
N GLU A 147 -5.76 3.79 0.26
CA GLU A 147 -5.93 4.88 1.22
C GLU A 147 -7.36 5.41 1.27
N LEU A 148 -8.14 5.28 0.19
CA LEU A 148 -9.55 5.65 0.19
C LEU A 148 -10.40 4.82 1.18
N ALA A 149 -9.95 3.61 1.55
CA ALA A 149 -10.61 2.79 2.55
C ALA A 149 -10.39 3.29 3.99
N SER A 150 -9.24 3.92 4.25
CA SER A 150 -8.80 4.32 5.59
C SER A 150 -8.83 5.83 5.84
N ALA A 151 -8.54 6.63 4.83
CA ALA A 151 -8.37 8.08 4.94
C ALA A 151 -9.33 8.90 4.07
N GLY A 152 -10.05 8.27 3.13
CA GLY A 152 -11.00 8.93 2.23
C GLY A 152 -10.35 9.74 1.09
N VAL A 153 -9.02 9.89 1.10
CA VAL A 153 -8.22 10.55 0.05
C VAL A 153 -6.94 9.78 -0.18
N LYS A 154 -6.38 9.91 -1.39
CA LYS A 154 -5.10 9.27 -1.74
C LYS A 154 -3.94 10.00 -1.07
N HIS A 155 -3.07 9.25 -0.42
CA HIS A 155 -1.78 9.70 0.11
C HIS A 155 -0.69 8.79 -0.42
N PHE A 156 0.43 9.37 -0.77
CA PHE A 156 1.50 8.65 -1.44
C PHE A 156 2.74 8.46 -0.57
N ASP A 157 2.88 9.17 0.51
CA ASP A 157 4.05 9.18 1.38
C ASP A 157 4.35 7.80 2.00
N ASN A 158 3.38 7.20 2.71
CA ASN A 158 3.53 5.84 3.22
C ASN A 158 3.59 4.78 2.11
N ILE A 159 2.84 4.98 1.02
CA ILE A 159 2.86 4.10 -0.16
C ILE A 159 4.26 4.07 -0.78
N ALA A 160 4.84 5.24 -1.01
CA ALA A 160 6.17 5.38 -1.59
C ALA A 160 7.26 4.80 -0.67
N GLY A 161 7.20 5.09 0.63
CA GLY A 161 8.11 4.50 1.62
C GLY A 161 8.02 2.97 1.66
N SER A 162 6.82 2.41 1.61
CA SER A 162 6.59 0.96 1.62
C SER A 162 7.05 0.28 0.33
N PHE A 163 6.93 0.96 -0.82
CA PHE A 163 7.27 0.42 -2.14
C PHE A 163 8.76 0.52 -2.44
N PHE A 164 9.34 1.71 -2.27
CA PHE A 164 10.74 1.96 -2.64
C PHE A 164 11.73 1.66 -1.52
N GLY A 165 11.27 1.64 -0.26
CA GLY A 165 12.20 1.70 0.87
C GLY A 165 12.90 3.06 0.95
N ASN A 166 13.93 3.18 1.80
CA ASN A 166 14.71 4.41 1.95
C ASN A 166 13.85 5.66 2.21
N PHE A 167 14.43 6.85 1.97
CA PHE A 167 13.72 8.12 2.07
C PHE A 167 13.16 8.53 0.71
N VAL A 168 11.88 8.93 0.67
CA VAL A 168 11.20 9.31 -0.57
C VAL A 168 10.53 10.66 -0.41
N ILE A 169 10.77 11.55 -1.36
CA ILE A 169 10.05 12.81 -1.51
C ILE A 169 8.96 12.61 -2.58
N VAL A 170 7.72 12.89 -2.21
CA VAL A 170 6.58 12.80 -3.10
C VAL A 170 6.22 14.17 -3.66
N LYS A 171 6.19 14.28 -4.97
CA LYS A 171 5.68 15.43 -5.70
C LYS A 171 4.36 15.06 -6.37
N THR A 172 3.29 15.78 -6.08
CA THR A 172 1.95 15.49 -6.64
C THR A 172 1.50 16.50 -7.70
N TYR A 173 2.26 17.58 -7.89
CA TYR A 173 1.93 18.63 -8.86
C TYR A 173 3.18 19.08 -9.65
N PRO A 174 3.09 19.32 -10.97
CA PRO A 174 1.93 19.10 -11.85
C PRO A 174 1.67 17.61 -12.13
N ASN A 175 2.66 16.76 -11.91
CA ASN A 175 2.58 15.31 -12.09
C ASN A 175 3.02 14.58 -10.83
N LEU A 176 2.59 13.34 -10.67
CA LEU A 176 3.05 12.47 -9.61
C LEU A 176 4.48 12.00 -9.92
N GLU A 177 5.41 12.40 -9.07
CA GLU A 177 6.83 12.06 -9.17
C GLU A 177 7.38 11.65 -7.79
N PHE A 178 8.38 10.77 -7.79
CA PHE A 178 9.03 10.28 -6.58
C PHE A 178 10.54 10.48 -6.68
N ILE A 179 11.10 11.24 -5.74
CA ILE A 179 12.55 11.42 -5.60
C ILE A 179 13.01 10.50 -4.48
N ARG A 180 13.86 9.54 -4.81
CA ARG A 180 14.41 8.56 -3.86
C ARG A 180 15.77 9.03 -3.39
N ILE A 181 15.99 9.01 -2.08
CA ILE A 181 17.25 9.36 -1.43
C ILE A 181 17.67 8.15 -0.61
N GLU A 182 18.87 7.66 -0.84
CA GLU A 182 19.42 6.56 -0.07
C GLU A 182 19.66 7.00 1.38
N SER A 183 19.08 6.25 2.30
CA SER A 183 19.32 6.47 3.72
C SER A 183 20.73 6.02 4.10
N PRO A 184 21.44 6.74 4.98
CA PRO A 184 22.73 6.30 5.47
C PRO A 184 22.65 4.91 6.09
N ASN A 185 23.62 4.03 5.80
CA ASN A 185 23.65 2.66 6.30
C ASN A 185 23.70 2.54 7.83
N ASN A 186 24.11 3.59 8.53
CA ASN A 186 24.18 3.67 9.99
C ASN A 186 22.99 4.43 10.62
N LEU A 187 21.96 4.75 9.85
CA LEU A 187 20.75 5.38 10.39
C LEU A 187 19.98 4.36 11.22
N THR A 188 19.88 4.62 12.51
CA THR A 188 19.09 3.82 13.43
C THR A 188 17.83 4.57 13.85
N MET A 189 16.68 3.93 13.73
CA MET A 189 15.40 4.47 14.17
C MET A 189 14.81 3.61 15.29
N VAL A 190 14.36 4.24 16.36
CA VAL A 190 13.63 3.58 17.45
C VAL A 190 12.15 3.88 17.30
N ILE A 191 11.34 2.84 17.25
CA ILE A 191 9.88 2.95 17.12
C ILE A 191 9.24 2.53 18.43
N CYS A 192 8.48 3.43 19.03
CA CYS A 192 7.69 3.16 20.23
C CYS A 192 6.22 3.04 19.87
N VAL A 193 5.64 1.86 20.05
CA VAL A 193 4.21 1.59 19.85
C VAL A 193 3.50 1.62 21.20
N PRO A 194 2.66 2.64 21.47
CA PRO A 194 1.98 2.72 22.76
C PRO A 194 0.87 1.65 22.87
N LEU A 195 0.71 1.06 24.05
CA LEU A 195 -0.34 0.08 24.33
C LEU A 195 -1.67 0.79 24.67
N ILE A 196 -2.15 1.60 23.74
CA ILE A 196 -3.43 2.32 23.84
C ILE A 196 -4.34 1.95 22.66
N PRO A 197 -5.67 1.95 22.87
CA PRO A 197 -6.60 1.73 21.77
C PRO A 197 -6.44 2.78 20.66
N VAL A 198 -6.38 2.32 19.42
CA VAL A 198 -6.37 3.24 18.26
C VAL A 198 -7.80 3.69 17.98
N PRO A 199 -8.09 5.01 17.92
CA PRO A 199 -9.39 5.51 17.54
C PRO A 199 -9.77 5.07 16.11
N LYS A 200 -11.04 4.74 15.90
CA LYS A 200 -11.57 4.52 14.55
C LYS A 200 -11.41 5.80 13.72
N MET A 201 -11.11 5.68 12.43
CA MET A 201 -10.97 6.81 11.50
C MET A 201 -9.90 7.85 11.96
N LYS A 202 -8.85 7.40 12.67
CA LYS A 202 -7.80 8.27 13.23
C LYS A 202 -7.26 9.26 12.21
N THR A 203 -6.92 8.81 11.01
CA THR A 203 -6.34 9.65 9.95
C THR A 203 -7.30 10.76 9.52
N GLU A 204 -8.56 10.44 9.28
CA GLU A 204 -9.59 11.42 8.93
C GLU A 204 -9.80 12.45 10.04
N PHE A 205 -9.89 11.99 11.30
CA PHE A 205 -10.05 12.89 12.45
C PHE A 205 -8.86 13.84 12.59
N SER A 206 -7.63 13.33 12.49
CA SER A 206 -6.42 14.14 12.60
C SER A 206 -6.34 15.21 11.51
N ARG A 207 -6.82 14.92 10.30
CA ARG A 207 -6.84 15.87 9.20
C ARG A 207 -7.87 17.00 9.36
N LYS A 208 -8.99 16.71 9.99
CA LYS A 208 -10.05 17.73 10.24
C LYS A 208 -9.60 18.89 11.15
N VAL A 209 -8.57 18.68 11.97
CA VAL A 209 -8.04 19.73 12.87
C VAL A 209 -6.93 20.55 12.24
N ILE A 210 -6.49 20.21 11.02
CA ILE A 210 -5.45 20.97 10.31
C ILE A 210 -6.03 22.27 9.78
N PRO A 211 -5.40 23.44 10.04
CA PRO A 211 -5.88 24.71 9.53
C PRO A 211 -5.82 24.75 7.99
N GLN A 212 -6.86 25.32 7.38
CA GLN A 212 -6.95 25.49 5.93
C GLN A 212 -6.07 26.62 5.39
N GLN A 213 -5.63 27.53 6.26
CA GLN A 213 -4.76 28.64 5.92
C GLN A 213 -3.58 28.70 6.90
N VAL A 214 -2.41 28.97 6.36
CA VAL A 214 -1.18 29.07 7.14
C VAL A 214 -0.52 30.44 6.85
N PRO A 215 -0.07 31.19 7.87
CA PRO A 215 0.69 32.42 7.65
C PRO A 215 1.94 32.17 6.80
N LEU A 216 2.23 33.06 5.86
CA LEU A 216 3.38 32.95 4.95
C LEU A 216 4.70 32.70 5.69
N GLU A 217 4.92 33.41 6.81
CA GLU A 217 6.11 33.25 7.67
C GLU A 217 6.28 31.79 8.14
N LYS A 218 5.18 31.12 8.57
CA LYS A 218 5.20 29.74 9.00
C LYS A 218 5.47 28.79 7.84
N MET A 219 4.94 29.10 6.65
CA MET A 219 5.21 28.35 5.45
C MET A 219 6.69 28.44 5.05
N VAL A 220 7.27 29.65 5.03
CA VAL A 220 8.71 29.84 4.75
C VAL A 220 9.57 29.08 5.74
N HIS A 221 9.25 29.13 7.03
CA HIS A 221 9.95 28.39 8.07
C HIS A 221 9.87 26.87 7.84
N ASN A 222 8.68 26.36 7.50
CA ASN A 222 8.50 24.93 7.22
C ASN A 222 9.30 24.47 6.00
N VAL A 223 9.31 25.27 4.92
CA VAL A 223 10.09 24.97 3.71
C VAL A 223 11.59 24.94 4.03
N ALA A 224 12.11 25.89 4.81
CA ALA A 224 13.50 25.90 5.24
C ALA A 224 13.87 24.65 6.04
N ASN A 225 13.00 24.21 6.97
CA ASN A 225 13.21 22.97 7.71
C ASN A 225 13.14 21.72 6.80
N ALA A 226 12.22 21.70 5.84
CA ALA A 226 12.14 20.59 4.88
C ALA A 226 13.42 20.49 4.03
N CYS A 227 13.94 21.60 3.54
CA CYS A 227 15.20 21.64 2.80
C CYS A 227 16.43 21.25 3.63
N SER A 228 16.37 21.31 4.95
CA SER A 228 17.48 20.90 5.84
C SER A 228 17.46 19.40 6.20
N VAL A 229 16.41 18.69 5.85
CA VAL A 229 16.31 17.22 6.03
C VAL A 229 16.90 16.47 4.82
N VAL A 230 16.91 17.09 3.67
CA VAL A 230 17.34 16.58 2.37
C VAL A 230 18.75 17.13 2.02
#